data_31f273cebf969448df2688004d5df0ae
#
_entry.id   31f273cebf969448df2688004d5df0ae
#
_cell.length_a   1.000
_cell.length_b   1.000
_cell.length_c   1.000
_cell.angle_alpha   90.00
_cell.angle_beta   90.00
_cell.angle_gamma   90.00
#
_symmetry.space_group_name_H-M   'P 1'
#
loop_
_entity.id
_entity.type
_entity.pdbx_description
1 polymer ?
#
loop_
_entity_poly.entity_id
_entity_poly.type
_entity_poly.pdbx_seq_one_letter_code
_entity_poly.pdbx_strand_id
1 'polypeptide(L)'
;MKFDDTYINVLQHIMNKGIRKQNRTGTDTLSVFNTQIAAEEDAEGYNNIPLSNLRKVYFKGALIEVLWILGLHMKDERYSNLPQTNTQYLLDHGVKYWQPWADENNNLGPVYGAQLVNWHDYKIEIPEDQDAYEYGYDTDRKSVV
;
A
#
# COMPACT_ATOMS: atom_id res chain seq x y z
N MET A 1 27.05 1.69 1.22
CA MET A 1 26.63 2.22 -0.12
C MET A 1 25.47 3.16 0.11
N LYS A 2 25.47 4.36 -0.46
CA LYS A 2 24.33 5.27 -0.27
C LYS A 2 23.09 4.69 -0.96
N PHE A 3 21.91 4.91 -0.38
CA PHE A 3 20.64 4.42 -0.95
C PHE A 3 20.47 4.82 -2.43
N ASP A 4 20.84 6.05 -2.79
CA ASP A 4 20.76 6.54 -4.16
C ASP A 4 21.61 5.72 -5.15
N ASP A 5 22.80 5.27 -4.74
CA ASP A 5 23.65 4.41 -5.59
C ASP A 5 22.97 3.06 -5.84
N THR A 6 22.39 2.46 -4.80
CA THR A 6 21.63 1.21 -4.93
C THR A 6 20.43 1.39 -5.85
N TYR A 7 19.68 2.48 -5.69
CA TYR A 7 18.53 2.80 -6.55
C TYR A 7 18.94 2.98 -8.02
N ILE A 8 20.03 3.70 -8.28
CA ILE A 8 20.58 3.88 -9.65
C ILE A 8 20.97 2.52 -10.25
N ASN A 9 21.64 1.67 -9.48
CA ASN A 9 22.04 0.33 -9.94
C ASN A 9 20.82 -0.52 -10.34
N VAL A 10 19.73 -0.45 -9.56
CA VAL A 10 18.48 -1.13 -9.91
C VAL A 10 17.87 -0.60 -11.19
N LEU A 11 17.84 0.73 -11.37
CA LEU A 11 17.36 1.33 -12.63
C LEU A 11 18.21 0.88 -13.84
N GLN A 12 19.52 0.89 -13.72
CA GLN A 12 20.44 0.42 -14.77
C GLN A 12 20.22 -1.07 -15.07
N HIS A 13 20.00 -1.88 -14.04
CA HIS A 13 19.68 -3.30 -14.21
C HIS A 13 18.38 -3.48 -15.00
N ILE A 14 17.32 -2.75 -14.66
CA ILE A 14 16.04 -2.80 -15.38
C ILE A 14 16.22 -2.33 -16.83
N MET A 15 16.96 -1.25 -17.07
CA MET A 15 17.22 -0.75 -18.43
C MET A 15 17.98 -1.77 -19.29
N ASN A 16 18.93 -2.49 -18.71
CA ASN A 16 19.79 -3.41 -19.44
C ASN A 16 19.20 -4.83 -19.60
N LYS A 17 18.37 -5.27 -18.65
CA LYS A 17 17.86 -6.65 -18.57
C LYS A 17 16.35 -6.75 -18.60
N GLY A 18 15.64 -5.62 -18.51
CA GLY A 18 14.19 -5.60 -18.48
C GLY A 18 13.54 -6.08 -19.76
N ILE A 19 12.50 -6.87 -19.61
CA ILE A 19 11.64 -7.31 -20.72
C ILE A 19 10.55 -6.26 -20.92
N ARG A 20 10.38 -5.82 -22.16
CA ARG A 20 9.33 -4.87 -22.51
C ARG A 20 7.96 -5.52 -22.40
N LYS A 21 7.06 -4.88 -21.68
CA LYS A 21 5.67 -5.30 -21.50
C LYS A 21 4.71 -4.16 -21.84
N GLN A 22 3.69 -4.47 -22.61
CA GLN A 22 2.57 -3.57 -22.83
C GLN A 22 1.69 -3.52 -21.57
N ASN A 23 1.10 -2.38 -21.31
CA ASN A 23 0.14 -2.23 -20.22
C ASN A 23 -1.10 -1.43 -20.68
N ARG A 24 -2.11 -1.43 -19.83
CA ARG A 24 -3.41 -0.77 -20.08
C ARG A 24 -3.33 0.76 -20.23
N THR A 25 -2.23 1.39 -19.81
CA THR A 25 -2.09 2.86 -19.87
C THR A 25 -1.55 3.35 -21.20
N GLY A 26 -1.25 2.44 -22.15
CA GLY A 26 -0.69 2.78 -23.46
C GLY A 26 0.80 3.14 -23.45
N THR A 27 1.45 3.10 -22.29
CA THR A 27 2.90 3.32 -22.15
C THR A 27 3.55 2.02 -21.73
N ASP A 28 4.41 1.47 -22.61
CA ASP A 28 5.13 0.24 -22.32
C ASP A 28 6.04 0.39 -21.11
N THR A 29 6.27 -0.71 -20.40
CA THR A 29 7.16 -0.78 -19.25
C THR A 29 8.29 -1.77 -19.49
N LEU A 30 9.46 -1.52 -18.88
CA LEU A 30 10.52 -2.51 -18.72
C LEU A 30 10.37 -3.17 -17.36
N SER A 31 10.42 -4.49 -17.33
CA SER A 31 10.19 -5.28 -16.13
C SER A 31 11.26 -6.36 -15.96
N VAL A 32 11.80 -6.47 -14.75
CA VAL A 32 12.58 -7.63 -14.29
C VAL A 32 11.78 -8.39 -13.24
N PHE A 33 12.00 -9.70 -13.14
CA PHE A 33 11.19 -10.52 -12.22
C PHE A 33 11.55 -10.27 -10.76
N ASN A 34 12.82 -10.11 -10.43
CA ASN A 34 13.28 -9.96 -9.06
C ASN A 34 14.42 -8.94 -8.99
N THR A 35 14.30 -8.03 -8.03
CA THR A 35 15.40 -7.14 -7.64
C THR A 35 15.25 -6.81 -6.16
N GLN A 36 16.35 -6.56 -5.48
CA GLN A 36 16.38 -6.27 -4.06
C GLN A 36 17.08 -4.94 -3.81
N ILE A 37 16.50 -4.12 -2.95
CA ILE A 37 17.12 -2.91 -2.42
C ILE A 37 17.24 -3.12 -0.90
N ALA A 38 18.47 -3.11 -0.39
CA ALA A 38 18.72 -3.16 1.03
C ALA A 38 18.87 -1.74 1.59
N ALA A 39 18.22 -1.46 2.72
CA ALA A 39 18.52 -0.30 3.54
C ALA A 39 19.64 -0.68 4.52
N GLU A 40 20.64 0.18 4.67
CA GLU A 40 21.74 -0.05 5.61
C GLU A 40 21.35 0.51 6.99
N GLU A 41 21.73 -0.21 8.03
CA GLU A 41 21.68 0.32 9.40
C GLU A 41 22.82 1.36 9.59
N ASP A 42 22.58 2.35 10.44
CA ASP A 42 23.64 3.24 10.88
C ASP A 42 24.54 2.57 11.95
N ALA A 43 25.57 3.28 12.39
CA ALA A 43 26.52 2.78 13.39
C ALA A 43 25.87 2.47 14.75
N GLU A 44 24.71 3.07 15.04
CA GLU A 44 23.92 2.89 16.25
C GLU A 44 22.88 1.75 16.14
N GLY A 45 22.80 1.07 14.99
CA GLY A 45 21.87 -0.03 14.74
C GLY A 45 20.46 0.42 14.40
N TYR A 46 20.25 1.68 14.01
CA TYR A 46 18.96 2.17 13.54
C TYR A 46 18.86 1.99 12.03
N ASN A 47 17.69 1.50 11.59
CA ASN A 47 17.39 1.44 10.17
C ASN A 47 17.15 2.84 9.60
N ASN A 48 17.94 3.25 8.65
CA ASN A 48 17.72 4.48 7.94
C ASN A 48 16.48 4.39 7.05
N ILE A 49 15.65 5.44 7.05
CA ILE A 49 14.55 5.53 6.11
C ILE A 49 15.13 5.72 4.70
N PRO A 50 14.87 4.81 3.76
CA PRO A 50 15.46 4.85 2.42
C PRO A 50 14.80 5.95 1.56
N LEU A 51 15.18 7.21 1.79
CA LEU A 51 14.71 8.34 1.01
C LEU A 51 15.71 8.68 -0.09
N SER A 52 15.27 8.62 -1.34
CA SER A 52 16.07 9.04 -2.49
C SER A 52 16.10 10.57 -2.61
N ASN A 53 17.30 11.12 -2.86
CA ASN A 53 17.50 12.52 -3.21
C ASN A 53 17.41 12.76 -4.73
N LEU A 54 17.27 11.72 -5.54
CA LEU A 54 17.24 11.80 -7.00
C LEU A 54 15.94 12.41 -7.55
N ARG A 55 14.89 12.44 -6.71
CA ARG A 55 13.60 13.05 -7.05
C ARG A 55 12.93 13.62 -5.80
N LYS A 56 12.04 14.58 -6.02
CA LYS A 56 11.20 15.10 -4.94
C LYS A 56 10.23 14.01 -4.47
N VAL A 57 10.32 13.64 -3.20
CA VAL A 57 9.42 12.69 -2.54
C VAL A 57 8.43 13.46 -1.67
N TYR A 58 7.14 13.14 -1.80
CA TYR A 58 6.10 13.73 -0.95
C TYR A 58 6.03 12.97 0.40
N PHE A 59 7.11 13.09 1.19
CA PHE A 59 7.28 12.37 2.45
C PHE A 59 6.15 12.65 3.46
N LYS A 60 5.71 13.92 3.56
CA LYS A 60 4.59 14.28 4.44
C LYS A 60 3.33 13.46 4.13
N GLY A 61 2.98 13.32 2.86
CA GLY A 61 1.82 12.53 2.46
C GLY A 61 1.96 11.05 2.79
N ALA A 62 3.14 10.48 2.54
CA ALA A 62 3.43 9.09 2.89
C ALA A 62 3.33 8.85 4.40
N LEU A 63 3.86 9.75 5.24
CA LEU A 63 3.76 9.65 6.68
C LEU A 63 2.30 9.70 7.17
N ILE A 64 1.51 10.66 6.66
CA ILE A 64 0.10 10.80 7.00
C ILE A 64 -0.66 9.52 6.61
N GLU A 65 -0.39 8.97 5.43
CA GLU A 65 -1.00 7.73 4.97
C GLU A 65 -0.64 6.53 5.86
N VAL A 66 0.61 6.40 6.27
CA VAL A 66 1.04 5.33 7.20
C VAL A 66 0.33 5.46 8.55
N LEU A 67 0.21 6.67 9.11
CA LEU A 67 -0.54 6.89 10.36
C LEU A 67 -2.02 6.51 10.23
N TRP A 68 -2.61 6.78 9.05
CA TRP A 68 -3.97 6.41 8.73
C TRP A 68 -4.11 4.88 8.56
N ILE A 69 -3.24 4.23 7.82
CA ILE A 69 -3.23 2.76 7.62
C ILE A 69 -3.12 2.03 8.98
N LEU A 70 -2.26 2.52 9.87
CA LEU A 70 -2.06 1.94 11.21
C LEU A 70 -3.18 2.29 12.22
N GLY A 71 -4.20 3.05 11.82
CA GLY A 71 -5.30 3.45 12.69
C GLY A 71 -4.90 4.45 13.79
N LEU A 72 -3.68 5.00 13.75
CA LEU A 72 -3.19 5.91 14.80
C LEU A 72 -3.95 7.24 14.84
N HIS A 73 -4.54 7.66 13.72
CA HIS A 73 -5.41 8.83 13.62
C HIS A 73 -6.69 8.69 14.46
N MET A 74 -7.15 7.46 14.74
CA MET A 74 -8.36 7.22 15.55
C MET A 74 -8.20 7.57 17.03
N LYS A 75 -6.99 7.87 17.47
CA LYS A 75 -6.73 8.43 18.82
C LYS A 75 -7.18 9.88 18.95
N ASP A 76 -7.43 10.57 17.85
CA ASP A 76 -7.98 11.92 17.80
C ASP A 76 -9.51 11.82 17.80
N GLU A 77 -10.18 12.55 18.72
CA GLU A 77 -11.63 12.55 18.88
C GLU A 77 -12.40 12.91 17.61
N ARG A 78 -11.80 13.69 16.71
CA ARG A 78 -12.39 14.08 15.42
C ARG A 78 -12.63 12.88 14.50
N TYR A 79 -11.84 11.82 14.65
CA TYR A 79 -11.85 10.65 13.74
C TYR A 79 -12.24 9.36 14.46
N SER A 80 -12.26 9.34 15.80
CA SER A 80 -12.46 8.13 16.60
C SER A 80 -13.80 7.41 16.35
N ASN A 81 -14.82 8.13 15.91
CA ASN A 81 -16.15 7.60 15.60
C ASN A 81 -16.34 7.27 14.11
N LEU A 82 -15.34 7.52 13.28
CA LEU A 82 -15.38 7.18 11.86
C LEU A 82 -14.83 5.76 11.65
N PRO A 83 -15.24 5.07 10.56
CA PRO A 83 -14.56 3.85 10.16
C PRO A 83 -13.05 4.10 9.98
N GLN A 84 -12.21 3.13 10.36
CA GLN A 84 -10.75 3.26 10.26
C GLN A 84 -10.28 3.65 8.85
N THR A 85 -10.99 3.18 7.83
CA THR A 85 -10.67 3.44 6.42
C THR A 85 -11.36 4.68 5.85
N ASN A 86 -11.97 5.51 6.72
CA ASN A 86 -12.52 6.80 6.31
C ASN A 86 -11.40 7.76 5.93
N THR A 87 -11.55 8.46 4.81
CA THR A 87 -10.52 9.31 4.25
C THR A 87 -10.51 10.74 4.79
N GLN A 88 -11.40 11.10 5.71
CA GLN A 88 -11.49 12.47 6.23
C GLN A 88 -10.17 12.95 6.85
N TYR A 89 -9.49 12.08 7.60
CA TYR A 89 -8.15 12.39 8.13
C TYR A 89 -7.14 12.74 7.03
N LEU A 90 -7.15 11.99 5.94
CA LEU A 90 -6.27 12.21 4.80
C LEU A 90 -6.57 13.57 4.13
N LEU A 91 -7.85 13.88 3.94
CA LEU A 91 -8.32 15.14 3.33
C LEU A 91 -7.91 16.35 4.17
N ASP A 92 -8.11 16.31 5.48
CA ASP A 92 -7.77 17.39 6.41
C ASP A 92 -6.25 17.68 6.41
N HIS A 93 -5.43 16.69 6.07
CA HIS A 93 -3.98 16.81 5.95
C HIS A 93 -3.49 17.02 4.51
N GLY A 94 -4.41 17.19 3.55
CA GLY A 94 -4.09 17.52 2.15
C GLY A 94 -3.72 16.32 1.29
N VAL A 95 -3.97 15.09 1.75
CA VAL A 95 -3.77 13.85 0.99
C VAL A 95 -5.08 13.47 0.30
N LYS A 96 -5.14 13.65 -1.03
CA LYS A 96 -6.39 13.55 -1.81
C LYS A 96 -6.45 12.36 -2.77
N TYR A 97 -5.36 11.63 -2.94
CA TYR A 97 -5.26 10.60 -3.98
C TYR A 97 -6.07 9.33 -3.69
N TRP A 98 -6.59 9.15 -2.47
CA TRP A 98 -7.53 8.08 -2.13
C TRP A 98 -9.00 8.43 -2.44
N GLN A 99 -9.32 9.72 -2.57
CA GLN A 99 -10.69 10.20 -2.72
C GLN A 99 -11.46 9.62 -3.93
N PRO A 100 -10.84 9.36 -5.09
CA PRO A 100 -11.56 8.79 -6.23
C PRO A 100 -12.18 7.41 -6.00
N TRP A 101 -11.75 6.70 -4.95
CA TRP A 101 -12.24 5.37 -4.58
C TRP A 101 -13.12 5.36 -3.33
N ALA A 102 -13.27 6.51 -2.67
CA ALA A 102 -14.14 6.64 -1.51
C ALA A 102 -15.61 6.80 -1.92
N ASP A 103 -16.52 6.30 -1.08
CA ASP A 103 -17.95 6.53 -1.22
C ASP A 103 -18.33 7.99 -0.86
N GLU A 104 -19.62 8.31 -0.90
CA GLU A 104 -20.17 9.62 -0.56
C GLU A 104 -19.92 10.05 0.90
N ASN A 105 -19.66 9.10 1.78
CA ASN A 105 -19.33 9.31 3.20
C ASN A 105 -17.82 9.26 3.46
N ASN A 106 -16.99 9.31 2.42
CA ASN A 106 -15.53 9.20 2.49
C ASN A 106 -15.01 7.85 3.01
N ASN A 107 -15.74 6.76 2.87
CA ASN A 107 -15.30 5.43 3.28
C ASN A 107 -14.79 4.63 2.08
N LEU A 108 -13.74 3.82 2.31
CA LEU A 108 -13.13 2.95 1.30
C LEU A 108 -13.50 1.47 1.48
N GLY A 109 -14.23 1.12 2.55
CA GLY A 109 -14.44 -0.28 2.90
C GLY A 109 -13.15 -0.96 3.41
N PRO A 110 -13.04 -2.29 3.37
CA PRO A 110 -11.95 -3.05 3.99
C PRO A 110 -10.68 -3.02 3.14
N VAL A 111 -9.98 -1.87 3.11
CA VAL A 111 -8.65 -1.72 2.48
C VAL A 111 -7.52 -2.01 3.49
N TYR A 112 -6.28 -1.74 3.11
CA TYR A 112 -5.06 -2.08 3.87
C TYR A 112 -5.12 -1.80 5.37
N GLY A 113 -5.68 -0.69 5.80
CA GLY A 113 -5.77 -0.33 7.21
C GLY A 113 -6.61 -1.34 8.00
N ALA A 114 -7.81 -1.67 7.51
CA ALA A 114 -8.67 -2.66 8.14
C ALA A 114 -8.00 -4.04 8.16
N GLN A 115 -7.32 -4.41 7.07
CA GLN A 115 -6.65 -5.71 6.95
C GLN A 115 -5.43 -5.85 7.86
N LEU A 116 -4.66 -4.79 8.07
CA LEU A 116 -3.43 -4.84 8.86
C LEU A 116 -3.67 -4.70 10.37
N VAL A 117 -4.68 -3.92 10.77
CA VAL A 117 -4.89 -3.56 12.16
C VAL A 117 -6.04 -4.34 12.80
N ASN A 118 -7.06 -4.65 12.04
CA ASN A 118 -8.26 -5.29 12.54
C ASN A 118 -8.85 -6.25 11.49
N TRP A 119 -8.09 -7.30 11.16
CA TRP A 119 -8.59 -8.35 10.29
C TRP A 119 -9.71 -9.12 10.99
N HIS A 120 -10.93 -8.89 10.57
CA HIS A 120 -12.04 -9.75 10.94
C HIS A 120 -12.21 -10.81 9.84
N ASP A 121 -12.39 -12.05 10.27
CA ASP A 121 -12.86 -13.13 9.38
C ASP A 121 -14.25 -12.73 8.87
N TYR A 122 -14.29 -12.11 7.70
CA TYR A 122 -15.56 -11.85 7.03
C TYR A 122 -16.09 -13.20 6.59
N LYS A 123 -17.09 -13.73 7.31
CA LYS A 123 -17.91 -14.80 6.77
C LYS A 123 -18.67 -14.24 5.59
N ILE A 124 -18.20 -14.57 4.40
CA ILE A 124 -18.96 -14.31 3.18
C ILE A 124 -20.05 -15.37 3.18
N GLU A 125 -21.27 -14.96 3.44
CA GLU A 125 -22.44 -15.79 3.21
C GLU A 125 -22.61 -15.91 1.68
N ILE A 126 -22.14 -17.02 1.13
CA ILE A 126 -22.39 -17.38 -0.27
C ILE A 126 -23.82 -17.91 -0.29
N PRO A 127 -24.70 -17.35 -1.11
CA PRO A 127 -26.05 -17.89 -1.28
C PRO A 127 -25.97 -19.38 -1.64
N GLU A 128 -26.87 -20.21 -1.07
CA GLU A 128 -26.85 -21.67 -1.23
C GLU A 128 -26.98 -22.15 -2.71
N ASP A 129 -27.40 -21.25 -3.61
CA ASP A 129 -27.57 -21.49 -5.04
C ASP A 129 -26.36 -21.08 -5.90
N GLN A 130 -25.27 -20.59 -5.30
CA GLN A 130 -24.11 -20.14 -6.04
C GLN A 130 -22.84 -20.89 -5.64
N ASP A 131 -22.08 -21.30 -6.66
CA ASP A 131 -20.84 -22.03 -6.46
C ASP A 131 -19.73 -21.08 -5.96
N ALA A 132 -19.03 -21.44 -4.89
CA ALA A 132 -17.94 -20.67 -4.28
C ALA A 132 -16.83 -20.32 -5.29
N TYR A 133 -16.67 -21.12 -6.34
CA TYR A 133 -15.72 -20.89 -7.43
C TYR A 133 -16.07 -19.69 -8.31
N GLU A 134 -17.35 -19.33 -8.44
CA GLU A 134 -17.77 -18.18 -9.25
C GLU A 134 -17.32 -16.85 -8.63
N TYR A 135 -17.08 -16.80 -7.31
CA TYR A 135 -16.56 -15.63 -6.59
C TYR A 135 -15.04 -15.60 -6.48
N GLY A 136 -14.31 -16.55 -7.05
CA GLY A 136 -12.86 -16.61 -7.00
C GLY A 136 -12.28 -16.94 -5.62
N TYR A 137 -13.08 -17.53 -4.73
CA TYR A 137 -12.62 -18.00 -3.43
C TYR A 137 -12.13 -19.43 -3.50
N ASP A 138 -10.85 -19.62 -3.23
CA ASP A 138 -10.27 -20.94 -2.99
C ASP A 138 -10.60 -21.36 -1.55
N THR A 139 -11.57 -22.24 -1.41
CA THR A 139 -12.00 -22.80 -0.12
C THR A 139 -10.93 -23.67 0.56
N ASP A 140 -9.85 -24.00 -0.15
CA ASP A 140 -8.72 -24.77 0.39
C ASP A 140 -7.66 -23.90 1.11
N ARG A 141 -7.74 -22.57 1.03
CA ARG A 141 -6.93 -21.70 1.87
C ARG A 141 -7.49 -21.66 3.29
N LYS A 142 -7.18 -22.70 4.05
CA LYS A 142 -7.19 -22.58 5.52
C LYS A 142 -6.31 -21.42 5.90
N SER A 143 -6.90 -20.44 6.61
CA SER A 143 -6.19 -19.33 7.22
C SER A 143 -4.90 -19.84 7.86
N VAL A 144 -3.76 -19.38 7.35
CA VAL A 144 -2.49 -19.56 8.04
C VAL A 144 -2.52 -18.58 9.20
N VAL A 145 -2.68 -19.12 10.41
CA VAL A 145 -2.50 -18.42 11.68
C VAL A 145 -1.04 -18.06 11.85
#